data_727813dce2ec7188ad8e3e5c16a95ad7
#
_entry.id   727813dce2ec7188ad8e3e5c16a95ad7
#
_cell.length_a   1.000
_cell.length_b   1.000
_cell.length_c   1.000
_cell.angle_alpha   90.00
_cell.angle_beta   90.00
_cell.angle_gamma   90.00
#
_symmetry.space_group_name_H-M   'P 1'
#
loop_
_entity.id
_entity.type
_entity.pdbx_description
1 polymer ?
#
loop_
_entity_poly.entity_id
_entity_poly.type
_entity_poly.pdbx_seq_one_letter_code
_entity_poly.pdbx_strand_id
1 'polypeptide(L)'
;MSATPGGLQADAGFAALPATVARLLTGTPGGFPDALLGGAPARIERVAVVLLDAFGWRFVQRHDTHPLLRRIADRGTVTRIDSQFPSTTTAHVTTVHTGKPVGEHGLYEWNVYEPALDDVITPILYGRAGEFTPDGLRGSGLPIEAIVPPGTLYGRLAEHGVRSVVLQPSLFSPSTFDSVALAGAELRPYGSFAEGATMLAEALAEPGYAYLYWHEIDALGHIHGPDSPEFDAACVAALDALEAALATVAGPALALFTADHGQVAVSPDRVDYLEDFLPEIGDYLARGAGGRVLGPAGSARDVFLHAAPGLGPELAGELRERLGARADVHLVAELEAGGRFGAVGPRLRARLADVCVLPAADRMTWLRSAAGVEQRFRGHHGGLDPAETQTWLGALVLG
;
A
#
# COMPACT_ATOMS: atom_id res chain seq x y z
N MET A 1 -0.33 -27.79 -3.97
CA MET A 1 -1.42 -26.83 -3.72
C MET A 1 -2.28 -26.73 -4.97
N SER A 2 -3.58 -27.00 -4.86
CA SER A 2 -4.50 -26.83 -5.99
C SER A 2 -4.72 -25.34 -6.18
N ALA A 3 -4.08 -24.74 -7.18
CA ALA A 3 -4.36 -23.36 -7.56
C ALA A 3 -5.81 -23.30 -8.03
N THR A 4 -6.65 -22.55 -7.34
CA THR A 4 -7.96 -22.18 -7.86
C THR A 4 -7.70 -21.24 -9.05
N PRO A 5 -8.04 -21.64 -10.31
CA PRO A 5 -7.87 -20.75 -11.44
C PRO A 5 -9.02 -19.74 -11.41
N GLY A 6 -8.69 -18.50 -11.23
CA GLY A 6 -9.63 -17.40 -11.30
C GLY A 6 -9.23 -16.34 -10.29
N GLY A 7 -8.49 -15.31 -10.73
CA GLY A 7 -8.33 -14.10 -9.93
C GLY A 7 -9.73 -13.57 -9.61
N LEU A 8 -9.94 -13.18 -8.35
CA LEU A 8 -11.16 -12.50 -7.96
C LEU A 8 -11.32 -11.25 -8.85
N GLN A 9 -12.57 -10.91 -9.21
CA GLN A 9 -12.86 -9.70 -9.96
C GLN A 9 -12.40 -8.46 -9.17
N ALA A 10 -12.12 -7.36 -9.83
CA ALA A 10 -11.59 -6.12 -9.24
C ALA A 10 -12.32 -5.64 -7.97
N ASP A 11 -13.61 -5.97 -7.81
CA ASP A 11 -14.41 -5.62 -6.64
C ASP A 11 -14.09 -6.46 -5.38
N ALA A 12 -13.31 -7.52 -5.50
CA ALA A 12 -12.96 -8.44 -4.41
C ALA A 12 -11.44 -8.53 -4.15
N GLY A 13 -10.65 -7.54 -4.58
CA GLY A 13 -9.24 -7.37 -4.25
C GLY A 13 -9.01 -6.84 -2.84
N PHE A 14 -7.80 -6.37 -2.59
CA PHE A 14 -7.37 -5.85 -1.28
C PHE A 14 -8.37 -4.86 -0.63
N ALA A 15 -9.00 -4.00 -1.43
CA ALA A 15 -9.97 -3.01 -0.94
C ALA A 15 -11.20 -3.61 -0.22
N ALA A 16 -11.46 -4.91 -0.38
CA ALA A 16 -12.54 -5.60 0.32
C ALA A 16 -12.22 -5.92 1.80
N LEU A 17 -10.95 -5.83 2.20
CA LEU A 17 -10.49 -6.22 3.55
C LEU A 17 -11.19 -5.44 4.68
N PRO A 18 -11.26 -4.10 4.66
CA PRO A 18 -11.91 -3.35 5.74
C PRO A 18 -13.40 -3.65 5.87
N ALA A 19 -14.10 -3.83 4.76
CA ALA A 19 -15.52 -4.20 4.76
C ALA A 19 -15.73 -5.62 5.31
N THR A 20 -14.77 -6.53 5.06
CA THR A 20 -14.76 -7.88 5.67
C THR A 20 -14.67 -7.80 7.18
N VAL A 21 -13.74 -7.01 7.72
CA VAL A 21 -13.58 -6.79 9.16
C VAL A 21 -14.87 -6.21 9.77
N ALA A 22 -15.44 -5.18 9.15
CA ALA A 22 -16.69 -4.58 9.60
C ALA A 22 -17.82 -5.61 9.60
N ARG A 23 -17.97 -6.40 8.53
CA ARG A 23 -19.00 -7.45 8.45
C ARG A 23 -18.87 -8.50 9.56
N LEU A 24 -17.67 -9.01 9.77
CA LEU A 24 -17.41 -10.04 10.77
C LEU A 24 -17.73 -9.56 12.20
N LEU A 25 -17.40 -8.31 12.52
CA LEU A 25 -17.54 -7.75 13.87
C LEU A 25 -18.91 -7.09 14.12
N THR A 26 -19.52 -6.48 13.10
CA THR A 26 -20.76 -5.70 13.28
C THR A 26 -21.97 -6.26 12.54
N GLY A 27 -21.75 -7.13 11.52
CA GLY A 27 -22.80 -7.64 10.63
C GLY A 27 -23.14 -6.69 9.47
N THR A 28 -22.41 -5.58 9.31
CA THR A 28 -22.57 -4.68 8.16
C THR A 28 -22.23 -5.43 6.86
N PRO A 29 -23.07 -5.46 5.83
CA PRO A 29 -22.79 -6.20 4.60
C PRO A 29 -21.55 -5.71 3.87
N GLY A 30 -20.82 -6.63 3.20
CA GLY A 30 -19.66 -6.31 2.34
C GLY A 30 -18.45 -7.20 2.58
N GLY A 31 -17.38 -6.95 1.84
CA GLY A 31 -16.10 -7.65 1.98
C GLY A 31 -16.00 -8.95 1.19
N PHE A 32 -15.02 -9.76 1.53
CA PHE A 32 -14.74 -11.03 0.87
C PHE A 32 -15.86 -12.07 1.07
N PRO A 33 -16.08 -12.97 0.11
CA PRO A 33 -16.96 -14.12 0.28
C PRO A 33 -16.53 -15.03 1.45
N ASP A 34 -17.50 -15.63 2.15
CA ASP A 34 -17.23 -16.50 3.30
C ASP A 34 -16.31 -17.68 2.97
N ALA A 35 -16.36 -18.18 1.72
CA ALA A 35 -15.48 -19.25 1.24
C ALA A 35 -13.99 -18.92 1.34
N LEU A 36 -13.61 -17.64 1.40
CA LEU A 36 -12.24 -17.18 1.52
C LEU A 36 -11.80 -16.95 2.98
N LEU A 37 -12.68 -17.15 3.95
CA LEU A 37 -12.45 -16.81 5.36
C LEU A 37 -12.13 -18.04 6.24
N GLY A 38 -11.60 -19.12 5.65
CA GLY A 38 -11.10 -20.27 6.40
C GLY A 38 -12.12 -20.98 7.26
N GLY A 39 -13.40 -20.96 6.88
CA GLY A 39 -14.48 -21.55 7.67
C GLY A 39 -14.89 -20.71 8.89
N ALA A 40 -14.48 -19.45 8.96
CA ALA A 40 -14.92 -18.55 10.03
C ALA A 40 -16.46 -18.43 10.07
N PRO A 41 -17.06 -18.30 11.25
CA PRO A 41 -18.49 -18.03 11.36
C PRO A 41 -18.83 -16.65 10.76
N ALA A 42 -20.09 -16.46 10.35
CA ALA A 42 -20.57 -15.20 9.78
C ALA A 42 -20.36 -13.99 10.73
N ARG A 43 -20.28 -14.25 12.03
CA ARG A 43 -19.94 -13.27 13.08
C ARG A 43 -18.92 -13.88 14.03
N ILE A 44 -17.92 -13.09 14.37
CA ILE A 44 -16.89 -13.47 15.34
C ILE A 44 -16.50 -12.23 16.16
N GLU A 45 -16.21 -12.43 17.44
CA GLU A 45 -15.97 -11.31 18.36
C GLU A 45 -14.53 -10.80 18.32
N ARG A 46 -13.59 -11.60 17.78
CA ARG A 46 -12.16 -11.29 17.78
C ARG A 46 -11.58 -11.47 16.39
N VAL A 47 -11.15 -10.37 15.78
CA VAL A 47 -10.55 -10.36 14.44
C VAL A 47 -9.19 -9.68 14.49
N ALA A 48 -8.18 -10.33 13.95
CA ALA A 48 -6.89 -9.74 13.67
C ALA A 48 -6.68 -9.57 12.16
N VAL A 49 -6.02 -8.49 11.76
CA VAL A 49 -5.41 -8.34 10.44
C VAL A 49 -3.91 -8.14 10.64
N VAL A 50 -3.12 -8.96 9.97
CA VAL A 50 -1.66 -8.85 9.91
C VAL A 50 -1.29 -8.45 8.50
N LEU A 51 -0.70 -7.27 8.34
CA LEU A 51 -0.17 -6.78 7.08
C LEU A 51 1.36 -6.84 7.12
N LEU A 52 1.92 -7.72 6.29
CA LEU A 52 3.36 -7.85 6.06
C LEU A 52 3.70 -7.11 4.77
N ASP A 53 4.25 -5.90 4.89
CA ASP A 53 4.57 -5.01 3.77
C ASP A 53 5.46 -5.71 2.74
N ALA A 54 5.09 -5.60 1.46
CA ALA A 54 5.74 -6.24 0.31
C ALA A 54 5.78 -7.77 0.30
N PHE A 55 5.21 -8.47 1.30
CA PHE A 55 5.15 -9.93 1.32
C PHE A 55 4.05 -10.45 0.38
N GLY A 56 4.14 -10.11 -0.92
CA GLY A 56 3.16 -10.46 -1.94
C GLY A 56 3.11 -11.96 -2.28
N TRP A 57 2.26 -12.31 -3.24
CA TRP A 57 1.93 -13.69 -3.59
C TRP A 57 3.14 -14.57 -3.92
N ARG A 58 4.12 -14.05 -4.67
CA ARG A 58 5.32 -14.81 -5.03
C ARG A 58 6.14 -15.24 -3.80
N PHE A 59 6.13 -14.46 -2.73
CA PHE A 59 6.85 -14.78 -1.49
C PHE A 59 6.09 -15.78 -0.63
N VAL A 60 4.76 -15.73 -0.62
CA VAL A 60 3.93 -16.80 -0.04
C VAL A 60 4.26 -18.14 -0.70
N GLN A 61 4.39 -18.16 -2.03
CA GLN A 61 4.77 -19.38 -2.76
C GLN A 61 6.21 -19.82 -2.47
N ARG A 62 7.15 -18.88 -2.32
CA ARG A 62 8.56 -19.16 -1.98
C ARG A 62 8.70 -19.80 -0.60
N HIS A 63 7.90 -19.34 0.36
CA HIS A 63 7.95 -19.80 1.75
C HIS A 63 6.81 -20.77 2.12
N ASP A 64 6.17 -21.43 1.16
CA ASP A 64 5.00 -22.30 1.34
C ASP A 64 5.24 -23.49 2.27
N THR A 65 6.49 -23.84 2.50
CA THR A 65 6.90 -24.90 3.45
C THR A 65 6.97 -24.42 4.90
N HIS A 66 6.89 -23.11 5.15
CA HIS A 66 6.95 -22.55 6.50
C HIS A 66 5.76 -23.03 7.36
N PRO A 67 5.97 -23.40 8.66
CA PRO A 67 4.91 -23.94 9.52
C PRO A 67 3.65 -23.10 9.57
N LEU A 68 3.76 -21.77 9.71
CA LEU A 68 2.62 -20.87 9.72
C LEU A 68 1.82 -20.93 8.41
N LEU A 69 2.49 -20.81 7.25
CA LEU A 69 1.80 -20.83 5.96
C LEU A 69 1.14 -22.19 5.69
N ARG A 70 1.79 -23.30 6.07
CA ARG A 70 1.17 -24.62 6.03
C ARG A 70 -0.06 -24.71 6.94
N ARG A 71 0.03 -24.21 8.18
CA ARG A 71 -1.10 -24.20 9.10
C ARG A 71 -2.28 -23.42 8.53
N ILE A 72 -2.02 -22.26 7.91
CA ILE A 72 -3.07 -21.48 7.23
C ILE A 72 -3.67 -22.25 6.05
N ALA A 73 -2.84 -22.89 5.24
CA ALA A 73 -3.30 -23.68 4.08
C ALA A 73 -4.09 -24.93 4.48
N ASP A 74 -3.69 -25.62 5.56
CA ASP A 74 -4.26 -26.90 5.98
C ASP A 74 -5.54 -26.72 6.79
N ARG A 75 -5.66 -25.61 7.57
CA ARG A 75 -6.75 -25.39 8.53
C ARG A 75 -7.61 -24.17 8.21
N GLY A 76 -7.25 -23.40 7.22
CA GLY A 76 -7.89 -22.17 6.80
C GLY A 76 -7.91 -22.04 5.29
N THR A 77 -7.62 -20.84 4.79
CA THR A 77 -7.51 -20.58 3.35
C THR A 77 -6.30 -19.71 3.04
N VAL A 78 -5.67 -19.96 1.90
CA VAL A 78 -4.64 -19.10 1.29
C VAL A 78 -5.09 -18.80 -0.14
N THR A 79 -5.37 -17.56 -0.44
CA THR A 79 -5.93 -17.13 -1.74
C THR A 79 -5.12 -15.98 -2.29
N ARG A 80 -4.80 -16.04 -3.59
CA ARG A 80 -4.25 -14.88 -4.29
C ARG A 80 -5.36 -13.85 -4.51
N ILE A 81 -5.07 -12.61 -4.19
CA ILE A 81 -5.91 -11.45 -4.49
C ILE A 81 -5.07 -10.41 -5.20
N ASP A 82 -5.71 -9.39 -5.77
CA ASP A 82 -5.01 -8.29 -6.41
C ASP A 82 -4.91 -7.09 -5.46
N SER A 83 -3.76 -6.43 -5.51
CA SER A 83 -3.50 -5.12 -4.94
C SER A 83 -4.35 -4.04 -5.63
N GLN A 84 -4.49 -2.88 -5.04
CA GLN A 84 -5.00 -1.70 -5.74
C GLN A 84 -3.92 -1.14 -6.67
N PHE A 85 -4.31 -0.34 -7.63
CA PHE A 85 -3.35 0.42 -8.43
C PHE A 85 -3.35 1.90 -7.99
N PRO A 86 -2.16 2.47 -7.83
CA PRO A 86 -0.82 1.85 -7.79
C PRO A 86 -0.62 0.88 -6.61
N SER A 87 0.29 -0.09 -6.80
CA SER A 87 0.63 -1.11 -5.80
C SER A 87 1.63 -0.56 -4.78
N THR A 88 1.17 0.28 -3.87
CA THR A 88 1.99 1.07 -2.95
C THR A 88 1.43 1.10 -1.53
N THR A 89 2.31 1.16 -0.54
CA THR A 89 1.97 1.17 0.89
C THR A 89 0.99 2.28 1.25
N THR A 90 1.22 3.53 0.79
CA THR A 90 0.35 4.67 1.13
C THR A 90 -1.11 4.42 0.74
N ALA A 91 -1.34 3.87 -0.45
CA ALA A 91 -2.68 3.53 -0.94
C ALA A 91 -3.37 2.50 -0.05
N HIS A 92 -2.64 1.45 0.34
CA HIS A 92 -3.21 0.29 1.04
C HIS A 92 -3.39 0.52 2.54
N VAL A 93 -2.42 1.13 3.23
CA VAL A 93 -2.59 1.48 4.65
C VAL A 93 -3.72 2.51 4.82
N THR A 94 -3.83 3.48 3.89
CA THR A 94 -4.95 4.43 3.92
C THR A 94 -6.29 3.71 3.71
N THR A 95 -6.35 2.74 2.80
CA THR A 95 -7.55 1.92 2.60
C THR A 95 -7.92 1.13 3.86
N VAL A 96 -6.94 0.48 4.51
CA VAL A 96 -7.19 -0.26 5.76
C VAL A 96 -7.74 0.65 6.84
N HIS A 97 -7.12 1.80 7.05
CA HIS A 97 -7.49 2.70 8.13
C HIS A 97 -8.80 3.43 7.89
N THR A 98 -9.04 3.89 6.66
CA THR A 98 -10.27 4.62 6.33
C THR A 98 -11.42 3.71 5.94
N GLY A 99 -11.13 2.49 5.49
CA GLY A 99 -12.12 1.58 4.91
C GLY A 99 -12.69 2.06 3.58
N LYS A 100 -11.94 2.91 2.87
CA LYS A 100 -12.28 3.48 1.56
C LYS A 100 -11.25 3.02 0.54
N PRO A 101 -11.62 2.69 -0.70
CA PRO A 101 -10.67 2.36 -1.75
C PRO A 101 -9.90 3.61 -2.21
N VAL A 102 -8.80 3.40 -2.94
CA VAL A 102 -7.95 4.46 -3.51
C VAL A 102 -8.77 5.52 -4.26
N GLY A 103 -9.73 5.07 -5.08
CA GLY A 103 -10.60 5.98 -5.84
C GLY A 103 -11.37 6.97 -4.98
N GLU A 104 -11.68 6.62 -3.74
CA GLU A 104 -12.44 7.46 -2.80
C GLU A 104 -11.53 8.31 -1.90
N HIS A 105 -10.48 7.70 -1.28
CA HIS A 105 -9.63 8.44 -0.35
C HIS A 105 -8.59 9.34 -1.06
N GLY A 106 -8.16 8.99 -2.29
CA GLY A 106 -7.32 9.84 -3.14
C GLY A 106 -5.84 9.91 -2.75
N LEU A 107 -5.35 9.10 -1.81
CA LEU A 107 -3.94 8.95 -1.48
C LEU A 107 -3.42 7.71 -2.20
N TYR A 108 -3.08 7.87 -3.48
CA TYR A 108 -2.86 6.73 -4.37
C TYR A 108 -1.41 6.26 -4.41
N GLU A 109 -0.45 7.11 -3.98
CA GLU A 109 0.97 6.82 -4.06
C GLU A 109 1.78 7.51 -2.96
N TRP A 110 3.10 7.18 -2.88
CA TRP A 110 4.05 7.77 -1.94
C TRP A 110 4.10 9.29 -2.08
N ASN A 111 4.23 9.78 -3.31
CA ASN A 111 4.14 11.20 -3.62
C ASN A 111 2.86 11.49 -4.41
N VAL A 112 2.10 12.48 -3.96
CA VAL A 112 0.87 12.92 -4.64
C VAL A 112 0.82 14.42 -4.76
N TYR A 113 0.21 14.92 -5.83
CA TYR A 113 -0.09 16.34 -5.96
C TYR A 113 -1.17 16.76 -4.96
N GLU A 114 -0.95 17.84 -4.25
CA GLU A 114 -1.93 18.44 -3.34
C GLU A 114 -2.38 19.81 -3.85
N PRO A 115 -3.61 19.90 -4.37
CA PRO A 115 -4.10 21.14 -5.00
C PRO A 115 -4.09 22.37 -4.07
N ALA A 116 -4.29 22.15 -2.77
CA ALA A 116 -4.31 23.27 -1.80
C ALA A 116 -2.94 23.91 -1.58
N LEU A 117 -1.87 23.20 -1.90
CA LEU A 117 -0.49 23.68 -1.85
C LEU A 117 0.07 23.99 -3.24
N ASP A 118 -0.62 23.53 -4.31
CA ASP A 118 -0.14 23.54 -5.68
C ASP A 118 1.30 22.97 -5.77
N ASP A 119 1.50 21.82 -5.10
CA ASP A 119 2.81 21.17 -4.95
C ASP A 119 2.64 19.66 -4.76
N VAL A 120 3.73 18.89 -4.94
CA VAL A 120 3.77 17.46 -4.66
C VAL A 120 4.20 17.22 -3.22
N ILE A 121 3.46 16.36 -2.52
CA ILE A 121 3.68 16.04 -1.11
C ILE A 121 3.85 14.54 -0.90
N THR A 122 4.43 14.16 0.23
CA THR A 122 4.46 12.79 0.76
C THR A 122 3.44 12.72 1.92
N PRO A 123 2.19 12.25 1.66
CA PRO A 123 1.09 12.36 2.63
C PRO A 123 1.36 11.64 3.95
N ILE A 124 1.91 10.44 3.89
CA ILE A 124 2.16 9.61 5.08
C ILE A 124 3.20 10.24 6.03
N LEU A 125 4.12 11.03 5.49
CA LEU A 125 5.09 11.80 6.26
C LEU A 125 4.57 13.19 6.66
N TYR A 126 3.43 13.61 6.13
CA TYR A 126 2.96 15.00 6.22
C TYR A 126 4.07 15.98 5.84
N GLY A 127 4.74 15.68 4.72
CA GLY A 127 5.94 16.36 4.22
C GLY A 127 5.84 16.73 2.75
N ARG A 128 6.82 17.51 2.25
CA ARG A 128 6.97 17.79 0.83
C ARG A 128 7.69 16.63 0.15
N ALA A 129 7.37 16.38 -1.11
CA ALA A 129 8.09 15.38 -1.90
C ALA A 129 9.60 15.69 -1.96
N GLY A 130 10.43 14.65 -1.79
CA GLY A 130 11.88 14.79 -1.72
C GLY A 130 12.43 15.20 -0.35
N GLU A 131 11.57 15.58 0.60
CA GLU A 131 11.95 15.81 1.99
C GLU A 131 11.60 14.56 2.81
N PHE A 132 12.61 13.92 3.40
CA PHE A 132 12.41 12.72 4.21
C PHE A 132 12.16 13.04 5.69
N THR A 133 12.01 14.31 6.02
CA THR A 133 11.73 14.76 7.38
C THR A 133 10.22 14.74 7.61
N PRO A 134 9.71 13.97 8.58
CA PRO A 134 8.30 14.01 8.94
C PRO A 134 7.85 15.41 9.36
N ASP A 135 6.56 15.70 9.13
CA ASP A 135 5.92 16.94 9.58
C ASP A 135 6.41 18.24 8.90
N GLY A 136 7.09 18.14 7.75
CA GLY A 136 7.56 19.31 6.98
C GLY A 136 6.45 20.26 6.53
N LEU A 137 5.19 19.81 6.53
CA LEU A 137 4.01 20.66 6.24
C LEU A 137 3.43 21.35 7.47
N ARG A 138 3.94 21.13 8.68
CA ARG A 138 3.55 21.91 9.85
C ARG A 138 3.86 23.38 9.60
N GLY A 139 2.86 24.23 9.72
CA GLY A 139 2.99 25.66 9.43
C GLY A 139 2.69 26.07 7.99
N SER A 140 2.40 25.12 7.08
CA SER A 140 1.93 25.44 5.72
C SER A 140 0.53 26.06 5.67
N GLY A 141 -0.23 25.95 6.77
CA GLY A 141 -1.65 26.32 6.82
C GLY A 141 -2.60 25.22 6.33
N LEU A 142 -2.08 24.11 5.78
CA LEU A 142 -2.88 22.97 5.36
C LEU A 142 -2.95 21.94 6.51
N PRO A 143 -4.12 21.74 7.12
CA PRO A 143 -4.28 20.73 8.18
C PRO A 143 -4.26 19.31 7.57
N ILE A 144 -3.78 18.33 8.33
CA ILE A 144 -3.71 16.94 7.89
C ILE A 144 -5.09 16.37 7.51
N GLU A 145 -6.17 16.85 8.12
CA GLU A 145 -7.56 16.45 7.83
C GLU A 145 -8.02 16.87 6.41
N ALA A 146 -7.35 17.83 5.80
CA ALA A 146 -7.58 18.18 4.40
C ALA A 146 -6.96 17.14 3.45
N ILE A 147 -5.83 16.52 3.86
CA ILE A 147 -5.10 15.50 3.10
C ILE A 147 -5.75 14.13 3.28
N VAL A 148 -5.91 13.68 4.53
CA VAL A 148 -6.52 12.39 4.89
C VAL A 148 -8.04 12.56 4.97
N PRO A 149 -8.86 11.73 4.28
CA PRO A 149 -10.30 11.86 4.32
C PRO A 149 -10.84 11.58 5.73
N PRO A 150 -11.91 12.26 6.15
CA PRO A 150 -12.53 12.02 7.43
C PRO A 150 -13.22 10.65 7.50
N GLY A 151 -13.32 10.13 8.71
CA GLY A 151 -13.97 8.86 9.00
C GLY A 151 -13.06 7.66 8.77
N THR A 152 -12.86 6.89 9.82
CA THR A 152 -12.00 5.70 9.83
C THR A 152 -12.81 4.42 9.96
N LEU A 153 -12.21 3.28 9.65
CA LEU A 153 -12.79 1.97 9.99
C LEU A 153 -13.03 1.89 11.51
N TYR A 154 -12.08 2.35 12.30
CA TYR A 154 -12.10 2.30 13.76
C TYR A 154 -13.24 3.10 14.37
N GLY A 155 -13.50 4.30 13.86
CA GLY A 155 -14.64 5.12 14.27
C GLY A 155 -15.98 4.41 14.01
N ARG A 156 -16.13 3.81 12.82
CA ARG A 156 -17.34 3.02 12.51
C ARG A 156 -17.48 1.77 13.37
N LEU A 157 -16.38 1.08 13.71
CA LEU A 157 -16.40 -0.05 14.64
C LEU A 157 -16.79 0.40 16.04
N ALA A 158 -16.28 1.53 16.50
CA ALA A 158 -16.60 2.10 17.81
C ALA A 158 -18.09 2.47 17.96
N GLU A 159 -18.74 2.95 16.87
CA GLU A 159 -20.20 3.19 16.85
C GLU A 159 -21.02 1.92 17.15
N HIS A 160 -20.43 0.74 16.93
CA HIS A 160 -21.02 -0.57 17.24
C HIS A 160 -20.47 -1.18 18.55
N GLY A 161 -19.74 -0.41 19.35
CA GLY A 161 -19.13 -0.87 20.59
C GLY A 161 -17.93 -1.80 20.43
N VAL A 162 -17.34 -1.84 19.22
CA VAL A 162 -16.17 -2.69 18.93
C VAL A 162 -14.90 -1.89 19.20
N ARG A 163 -14.07 -2.40 20.13
CA ARG A 163 -12.74 -1.88 20.43
C ARG A 163 -11.79 -2.18 19.28
N SER A 164 -10.88 -1.26 18.98
CA SER A 164 -9.83 -1.43 17.97
C SER A 164 -8.46 -1.11 18.54
N VAL A 165 -7.47 -1.96 18.27
CA VAL A 165 -6.06 -1.78 18.62
C VAL A 165 -5.24 -1.80 17.35
N VAL A 166 -4.34 -0.81 17.19
CA VAL A 166 -3.40 -0.72 16.08
C VAL A 166 -1.99 -0.85 16.63
N LEU A 167 -1.25 -1.82 16.09
CA LEU A 167 0.12 -2.15 16.45
C LEU A 167 1.03 -1.74 15.29
N GLN A 168 1.90 -0.76 15.52
CA GLN A 168 2.82 -0.22 14.51
C GLN A 168 4.22 -0.02 15.09
N PRO A 169 5.28 -0.06 14.24
CA PRO A 169 6.63 0.21 14.70
C PRO A 169 6.78 1.61 15.32
N SER A 170 7.42 1.67 16.49
CA SER A 170 7.70 2.93 17.19
C SER A 170 8.67 3.85 16.41
N LEU A 171 9.29 3.33 15.35
CA LEU A 171 10.17 4.08 14.46
C LEU A 171 9.46 5.27 13.80
N PHE A 172 8.16 5.13 13.47
CA PHE A 172 7.40 6.16 12.77
C PHE A 172 6.01 6.43 13.37
N SER A 173 5.64 5.74 14.45
CA SER A 173 4.38 5.96 15.18
C SER A 173 4.64 6.30 16.65
N PRO A 174 3.91 7.26 17.24
CA PRO A 174 2.82 8.05 16.63
C PRO A 174 3.32 9.14 15.67
N SER A 175 2.54 9.42 14.61
CA SER A 175 2.81 10.46 13.62
C SER A 175 1.63 11.43 13.48
N THR A 176 1.84 12.54 12.74
CA THR A 176 0.73 13.46 12.40
C THR A 176 -0.30 12.75 11.52
N PHE A 177 0.11 11.87 10.60
CA PHE A 177 -0.80 11.05 9.79
C PHE A 177 -1.67 10.14 10.67
N ASP A 178 -1.06 9.47 11.66
CA ASP A 178 -1.76 8.58 12.59
C ASP A 178 -2.86 9.31 13.38
N SER A 179 -2.65 10.58 13.71
CA SER A 179 -3.63 11.36 14.50
C SER A 179 -5.01 11.43 13.84
N VAL A 180 -5.08 11.29 12.53
CA VAL A 180 -6.33 11.28 11.74
C VAL A 180 -6.66 9.89 11.23
N ALA A 181 -5.68 9.19 10.66
CA ALA A 181 -5.91 7.88 10.05
C ALA A 181 -6.30 6.80 11.06
N LEU A 182 -5.87 6.92 12.31
CA LEU A 182 -6.15 5.97 13.39
C LEU A 182 -7.22 6.46 14.37
N ALA A 183 -7.94 7.55 14.06
CA ALA A 183 -8.96 8.08 14.95
C ALA A 183 -10.02 7.00 15.29
N GLY A 184 -10.21 6.74 16.59
CA GLY A 184 -11.10 5.71 17.11
C GLY A 184 -10.40 4.39 17.47
N ALA A 185 -9.11 4.25 17.19
CA ALA A 185 -8.30 3.12 17.63
C ALA A 185 -7.37 3.48 18.80
N GLU A 186 -7.00 2.47 19.57
CA GLU A 186 -5.91 2.52 20.53
C GLU A 186 -4.60 2.19 19.79
N LEU A 187 -3.70 3.18 19.63
CA LEU A 187 -2.38 2.96 19.05
C LEU A 187 -1.42 2.43 20.12
N ARG A 188 -0.78 1.32 19.83
CA ARG A 188 0.28 0.70 20.64
C ARG A 188 1.53 0.51 19.81
N PRO A 189 2.49 1.44 19.87
CA PRO A 189 3.78 1.30 19.21
C PRO A 189 4.61 0.16 19.80
N TYR A 190 5.40 -0.53 18.96
CA TYR A 190 6.31 -1.59 19.39
C TYR A 190 7.72 -1.38 18.82
N GLY A 191 8.74 -1.94 19.50
CA GLY A 191 10.14 -1.80 19.13
C GLY A 191 10.67 -2.89 18.20
N SER A 192 10.08 -4.12 18.26
CA SER A 192 10.46 -5.23 17.38
C SER A 192 9.20 -5.99 16.92
N PHE A 193 9.30 -6.67 15.78
CA PHE A 193 8.14 -7.42 15.28
C PHE A 193 7.70 -8.56 16.22
N ALA A 194 8.64 -9.22 16.88
CA ALA A 194 8.32 -10.26 17.86
C ALA A 194 7.53 -9.69 19.06
N GLU A 195 7.84 -8.46 19.51
CA GLU A 195 7.05 -7.73 20.48
C GLU A 195 5.65 -7.43 19.92
N GLY A 196 5.57 -6.86 18.71
CA GLY A 196 4.29 -6.59 18.04
C GLY A 196 3.41 -7.82 17.87
N ALA A 197 3.99 -8.97 17.49
CA ALA A 197 3.29 -10.24 17.39
C ALA A 197 2.76 -10.73 18.76
N THR A 198 3.55 -10.56 19.83
CA THR A 198 3.11 -10.86 21.20
C THR A 198 1.96 -9.95 21.61
N MET A 199 2.08 -8.64 21.37
CA MET A 199 1.01 -7.68 21.67
C MET A 199 -0.27 -7.95 20.86
N LEU A 200 -0.15 -8.52 19.64
CA LEU A 200 -1.30 -8.97 18.85
C LEU A 200 -2.04 -10.11 19.56
N ALA A 201 -1.30 -11.12 20.04
CA ALA A 201 -1.90 -12.24 20.78
C ALA A 201 -2.58 -11.76 22.07
N GLU A 202 -1.98 -10.81 22.78
CA GLU A 202 -2.58 -10.16 23.97
C GLU A 202 -3.86 -9.38 23.60
N ALA A 203 -3.84 -8.62 22.50
CA ALA A 203 -5.02 -7.88 22.04
C ALA A 203 -6.19 -8.80 21.69
N LEU A 204 -5.89 -10.01 21.20
CA LEU A 204 -6.88 -11.06 20.91
C LEU A 204 -7.40 -11.80 22.14
N ALA A 205 -6.94 -11.51 23.35
CA ALA A 205 -7.56 -12.03 24.57
C ALA A 205 -8.95 -11.43 24.82
N GLU A 206 -9.21 -10.23 24.30
CA GLU A 206 -10.46 -9.50 24.47
C GLU A 206 -11.21 -9.35 23.14
N PRO A 207 -12.56 -9.25 23.16
CA PRO A 207 -13.34 -8.94 21.96
C PRO A 207 -12.90 -7.63 21.32
N GLY A 208 -12.80 -7.62 19.96
CA GLY A 208 -12.45 -6.44 19.20
C GLY A 208 -11.68 -6.73 17.92
N TYR A 209 -11.15 -5.68 17.37
CA TYR A 209 -10.30 -5.66 16.19
C TYR A 209 -8.85 -5.35 16.57
N ALA A 210 -7.90 -6.14 16.07
CA ALA A 210 -6.47 -5.88 16.20
C ALA A 210 -5.83 -5.80 14.81
N TYR A 211 -5.06 -4.75 14.56
CA TYR A 211 -4.28 -4.59 13.31
C TYR A 211 -2.80 -4.54 13.65
N LEU A 212 -2.00 -5.37 12.97
CA LEU A 212 -0.55 -5.40 13.08
C LEU A 212 0.06 -5.13 11.71
N TYR A 213 0.93 -4.13 11.64
CA TYR A 213 1.66 -3.75 10.43
C TYR A 213 3.16 -3.96 10.60
N TRP A 214 3.83 -4.51 9.58
CA TRP A 214 5.28 -4.72 9.57
C TRP A 214 5.92 -4.27 8.26
N HIS A 215 6.89 -3.38 8.33
CA HIS A 215 7.50 -2.67 7.20
C HIS A 215 8.88 -3.22 6.78
N GLU A 216 9.57 -4.00 7.61
CA GLU A 216 11.00 -4.30 7.42
C GLU A 216 11.26 -5.19 6.21
N ILE A 217 10.30 -6.04 5.83
CA ILE A 217 10.41 -6.87 4.62
C ILE A 217 10.54 -5.96 3.39
N ASP A 218 9.66 -4.96 3.27
CA ASP A 218 9.72 -3.98 2.20
C ASP A 218 11.01 -3.18 2.22
N ALA A 219 11.39 -2.65 3.37
CA ALA A 219 12.60 -1.85 3.54
C ALA A 219 13.87 -2.61 3.13
N LEU A 220 14.01 -3.87 3.53
CA LEU A 220 15.14 -4.72 3.15
C LEU A 220 15.09 -5.10 1.66
N GLY A 221 13.90 -5.29 1.12
CA GLY A 221 13.69 -5.48 -0.31
C GLY A 221 14.17 -4.28 -1.13
N HIS A 222 13.87 -3.06 -0.71
CA HIS A 222 14.38 -1.85 -1.35
C HIS A 222 15.92 -1.76 -1.31
N ILE A 223 16.54 -2.13 -0.20
CA ILE A 223 18.00 -2.00 0.01
C ILE A 223 18.77 -3.12 -0.67
N HIS A 224 18.35 -4.37 -0.49
CA HIS A 224 19.11 -5.56 -0.89
C HIS A 224 18.53 -6.25 -2.14
N GLY A 225 17.27 -5.95 -2.47
CA GLY A 225 16.49 -6.62 -3.50
C GLY A 225 15.62 -7.75 -2.93
N PRO A 226 14.46 -8.01 -3.57
CA PRO A 226 13.49 -8.99 -3.06
C PRO A 226 13.91 -10.46 -3.25
N ASP A 227 15.05 -10.69 -3.88
CA ASP A 227 15.64 -12.03 -4.06
C ASP A 227 16.92 -12.22 -3.22
N SER A 228 17.19 -11.32 -2.26
CA SER A 228 18.35 -11.36 -1.39
C SER A 228 18.15 -12.26 -0.17
N PRO A 229 19.25 -12.80 0.41
CA PRO A 229 19.18 -13.55 1.66
C PRO A 229 18.63 -12.72 2.84
N GLU A 230 18.89 -11.41 2.86
CA GLU A 230 18.42 -10.49 3.89
C GLU A 230 16.89 -10.36 3.86
N PHE A 231 16.32 -10.26 2.66
CA PHE A 231 14.88 -10.25 2.47
C PHE A 231 14.24 -11.57 2.92
N ASP A 232 14.78 -12.71 2.49
CA ASP A 232 14.27 -14.03 2.87
C ASP A 232 14.38 -14.25 4.40
N ALA A 233 15.47 -13.79 5.03
CA ALA A 233 15.63 -13.89 6.47
C ALA A 233 14.58 -13.07 7.24
N ALA A 234 14.25 -11.85 6.77
CA ALA A 234 13.19 -11.03 7.36
C ALA A 234 11.81 -11.69 7.22
N CYS A 235 11.53 -12.30 6.06
CA CYS A 235 10.29 -13.06 5.85
C CYS A 235 10.17 -14.21 6.85
N VAL A 236 11.20 -15.03 6.99
CA VAL A 236 11.21 -16.18 7.91
C VAL A 236 11.06 -15.70 9.35
N ALA A 237 11.81 -14.69 9.77
CA ALA A 237 11.73 -14.15 11.13
C ALA A 237 10.32 -13.61 11.48
N ALA A 238 9.67 -12.94 10.52
CA ALA A 238 8.29 -12.46 10.71
C ALA A 238 7.30 -13.62 10.84
N LEU A 239 7.42 -14.63 9.98
CA LEU A 239 6.54 -15.81 10.02
C LEU A 239 6.75 -16.62 11.31
N ASP A 240 7.99 -16.80 11.78
CA ASP A 240 8.33 -17.49 13.03
C ASP A 240 7.73 -16.76 14.25
N ALA A 241 7.87 -15.43 14.29
CA ALA A 241 7.31 -14.62 15.38
C ALA A 241 5.77 -14.72 15.45
N LEU A 242 5.10 -14.68 14.29
CA LEU A 242 3.64 -14.86 14.21
C LEU A 242 3.22 -16.29 14.61
N GLU A 243 3.93 -17.32 14.13
CA GLU A 243 3.62 -18.71 14.50
C GLU A 243 3.67 -18.91 16.01
N ALA A 244 4.75 -18.41 16.65
CA ALA A 244 4.94 -18.50 18.08
C ALA A 244 3.83 -17.73 18.88
N ALA A 245 3.56 -16.49 18.47
CA ALA A 245 2.59 -15.65 19.16
C ALA A 245 1.15 -16.19 19.02
N LEU A 246 0.75 -16.56 17.80
CA LEU A 246 -0.61 -17.05 17.54
C LEU A 246 -0.89 -18.44 18.12
N ALA A 247 0.14 -19.22 18.46
CA ALA A 247 -0.01 -20.46 19.21
C ALA A 247 -0.48 -20.25 20.65
N THR A 248 -0.34 -19.05 21.20
CA THR A 248 -0.75 -18.71 22.58
C THR A 248 -2.20 -18.20 22.68
N VAL A 249 -2.83 -17.90 21.55
CA VAL A 249 -4.21 -17.35 21.52
C VAL A 249 -5.20 -18.44 21.94
N ALA A 250 -5.94 -18.19 23.02
CA ALA A 250 -6.95 -19.08 23.55
C ALA A 250 -8.36 -18.69 23.10
N GLY A 251 -9.15 -19.71 22.71
CA GLY A 251 -10.53 -19.56 22.25
C GLY A 251 -10.65 -18.93 20.85
N PRO A 252 -11.86 -18.89 20.27
CA PRO A 252 -12.06 -18.60 18.86
C PRO A 252 -11.72 -17.14 18.51
N ALA A 253 -10.77 -16.94 17.58
CA ALA A 253 -10.45 -15.67 16.95
C ALA A 253 -10.18 -15.92 15.46
N LEU A 254 -10.38 -14.94 14.60
CA LEU A 254 -9.98 -15.01 13.19
C LEU A 254 -8.75 -14.14 12.94
N ALA A 255 -7.70 -14.76 12.45
CA ALA A 255 -6.53 -14.05 11.94
C ALA A 255 -6.60 -13.99 10.40
N LEU A 256 -6.58 -12.79 9.87
CA LEU A 256 -6.46 -12.49 8.44
C LEU A 256 -5.04 -11.99 8.17
N PHE A 257 -4.38 -12.56 7.17
CA PHE A 257 -3.02 -12.23 6.77
C PHE A 257 -3.05 -11.67 5.37
N THR A 258 -2.26 -10.63 5.12
CA THR A 258 -2.15 -10.04 3.79
C THR A 258 -0.83 -9.29 3.62
N ALA A 259 -0.57 -8.83 2.41
CA ALA A 259 0.37 -7.79 2.09
C ALA A 259 -0.34 -6.75 1.22
N ASP A 260 0.14 -5.54 1.24
CA ASP A 260 -0.35 -4.46 0.37
C ASP A 260 0.05 -4.67 -1.08
N HIS A 261 1.28 -5.14 -1.33
CA HIS A 261 1.86 -5.43 -2.64
C HIS A 261 2.95 -6.50 -2.54
N GLY A 262 3.58 -6.80 -3.65
CA GLY A 262 4.85 -7.49 -3.72
C GLY A 262 5.96 -6.53 -4.17
N GLN A 263 7.12 -7.07 -4.57
CA GLN A 263 8.25 -6.29 -5.09
C GLN A 263 8.87 -6.97 -6.30
N VAL A 264 9.42 -6.16 -7.22
CA VAL A 264 10.29 -6.61 -8.32
C VAL A 264 11.73 -6.22 -8.03
N ALA A 265 12.67 -7.04 -8.51
CA ALA A 265 14.08 -6.68 -8.53
C ALA A 265 14.31 -5.58 -9.57
N VAL A 266 15.01 -4.52 -9.15
CA VAL A 266 15.43 -3.42 -10.01
C VAL A 266 16.92 -3.16 -9.83
N SER A 267 17.52 -2.33 -10.70
CA SER A 267 18.94 -1.96 -10.59
C SER A 267 19.13 -0.47 -10.63
N PRO A 268 19.96 0.13 -9.74
CA PRO A 268 20.39 1.51 -9.87
C PRO A 268 21.07 1.84 -11.21
N ASP A 269 21.65 0.84 -11.88
CA ASP A 269 22.27 0.99 -13.20
C ASP A 269 21.24 1.01 -14.35
N ARG A 270 19.97 0.77 -14.04
CA ARG A 270 18.86 0.69 -15.00
C ARG A 270 17.77 1.71 -14.71
N VAL A 271 18.16 2.87 -14.24
CA VAL A 271 17.25 4.01 -14.07
C VAL A 271 17.22 4.82 -15.36
N ASP A 272 16.05 4.96 -15.94
CA ASP A 272 15.82 5.85 -17.08
C ASP A 272 15.39 7.21 -16.52
N TYR A 273 16.33 8.16 -16.47
CA TYR A 273 16.01 9.53 -16.10
C TYR A 273 15.40 10.24 -17.31
N LEU A 274 14.21 10.79 -17.14
CA LEU A 274 13.41 11.33 -18.25
C LEU A 274 14.12 12.47 -18.99
N GLU A 275 14.92 13.26 -18.29
CA GLU A 275 15.71 14.35 -18.88
C GLU A 275 16.81 13.85 -19.85
N ASP A 276 17.27 12.62 -19.68
CA ASP A 276 18.27 12.02 -20.56
C ASP A 276 17.65 11.64 -21.93
N PHE A 277 16.33 11.44 -21.96
CA PHE A 277 15.55 11.10 -23.17
C PHE A 277 14.83 12.31 -23.78
N LEU A 278 14.38 13.23 -22.94
CA LEU A 278 13.67 14.44 -23.31
C LEU A 278 14.27 15.63 -22.52
N PRO A 279 15.42 16.20 -22.96
CA PRO A 279 16.09 17.27 -22.21
C PRO A 279 15.21 18.50 -21.97
N GLU A 280 14.28 18.77 -22.86
CA GLU A 280 13.28 19.85 -22.78
C GLU A 280 12.01 19.49 -21.99
N ILE A 281 11.97 18.38 -21.27
CA ILE A 281 10.77 17.89 -20.55
C ILE A 281 10.15 18.96 -19.63
N GLY A 282 10.96 19.84 -19.07
CA GLY A 282 10.50 20.95 -18.22
C GLY A 282 9.56 21.94 -18.91
N ASP A 283 9.58 22.00 -20.26
CA ASP A 283 8.69 22.86 -21.04
C ASP A 283 7.29 22.25 -21.18
N TYR A 284 7.17 20.94 -21.01
CA TYR A 284 5.90 20.19 -21.01
C TYR A 284 5.24 20.10 -19.66
N LEU A 285 5.98 20.33 -18.57
CA LEU A 285 5.50 20.11 -17.22
C LEU A 285 4.80 21.35 -16.65
N ALA A 286 3.78 21.09 -15.83
CA ALA A 286 3.10 22.13 -15.08
C ALA A 286 4.05 22.81 -14.06
N ARG A 287 3.70 24.03 -13.69
CA ARG A 287 4.43 24.80 -12.68
C ARG A 287 3.53 25.03 -11.49
N GLY A 288 4.01 24.69 -10.31
CA GLY A 288 3.30 24.92 -9.07
C GLY A 288 3.47 26.35 -8.54
N ALA A 289 2.99 26.56 -7.33
CA ALA A 289 3.11 27.81 -6.60
C ALA A 289 4.57 28.29 -6.56
N GLY A 290 4.80 29.52 -6.98
CA GLY A 290 6.18 30.05 -7.10
C GLY A 290 6.87 29.81 -8.45
N GLY A 291 6.19 29.24 -9.45
CA GLY A 291 6.65 29.12 -10.84
C GLY A 291 7.70 28.03 -11.09
N ARG A 292 7.99 27.19 -10.10
CA ARG A 292 8.86 26.00 -10.27
C ARG A 292 8.13 24.89 -11.00
N VAL A 293 8.83 24.16 -11.84
CA VAL A 293 8.31 22.93 -12.44
C VAL A 293 7.87 21.98 -11.33
N LEU A 294 6.67 21.43 -11.44
CA LEU A 294 6.19 20.41 -10.51
C LEU A 294 7.06 19.15 -10.59
N GLY A 295 7.43 18.62 -9.44
CA GLY A 295 8.07 17.32 -9.34
C GLY A 295 7.14 16.19 -9.76
N PRO A 296 7.67 14.99 -10.00
CA PRO A 296 6.86 13.84 -10.28
C PRO A 296 6.07 13.43 -9.02
N ALA A 297 4.82 13.07 -9.22
CA ALA A 297 4.08 12.26 -8.26
C ALA A 297 4.36 10.77 -8.53
N GLY A 298 3.88 9.89 -7.64
CA GLY A 298 4.16 8.47 -7.78
C GLY A 298 5.49 8.04 -7.17
N SER A 299 6.06 7.01 -7.75
CA SER A 299 7.35 6.40 -7.40
C SER A 299 8.17 6.09 -8.65
N ALA A 300 9.34 5.47 -8.50
CA ALA A 300 10.17 5.13 -9.66
C ALA A 300 9.63 3.94 -10.50
N ARG A 301 8.50 3.33 -10.08
CA ARG A 301 7.81 2.27 -10.83
C ARG A 301 6.52 2.74 -11.49
N ASP A 302 6.06 3.94 -11.15
CA ASP A 302 4.81 4.53 -11.65
C ASP A 302 4.90 6.07 -11.57
N VAL A 303 5.69 6.65 -12.44
CA VAL A 303 5.91 8.10 -12.45
C VAL A 303 4.71 8.83 -13.04
N PHE A 304 4.09 9.69 -12.24
CA PHE A 304 2.97 10.54 -12.64
C PHE A 304 3.43 11.97 -12.89
N LEU A 305 3.17 12.47 -14.09
CA LEU A 305 3.61 13.79 -14.55
C LEU A 305 2.41 14.71 -14.80
N HIS A 306 2.38 15.83 -14.10
CA HIS A 306 1.44 16.92 -14.36
C HIS A 306 1.95 17.75 -15.53
N ALA A 307 1.23 17.74 -16.65
CA ALA A 307 1.58 18.47 -17.84
C ALA A 307 1.06 19.93 -17.78
N ALA A 308 1.75 20.83 -18.46
CA ALA A 308 1.22 22.16 -18.71
C ALA A 308 -0.10 22.07 -19.49
N PRO A 309 -1.01 23.02 -19.33
CA PRO A 309 -2.36 22.94 -19.91
C PRO A 309 -2.36 22.59 -21.41
N GLY A 310 -2.97 21.46 -21.74
CA GLY A 310 -3.11 20.95 -23.11
C GLY A 310 -1.92 20.17 -23.66
N LEU A 311 -0.78 20.10 -22.95
CA LEU A 311 0.42 19.40 -23.42
C LEU A 311 0.50 17.92 -23.03
N GLY A 312 -0.42 17.39 -22.23
CA GLY A 312 -0.41 15.99 -21.81
C GLY A 312 -0.31 14.98 -22.96
N PRO A 313 -1.13 15.07 -24.01
CA PRO A 313 -1.03 14.17 -25.17
C PRO A 313 0.30 14.25 -25.92
N GLU A 314 0.86 15.45 -26.07
CA GLU A 314 2.15 15.66 -26.74
C GLU A 314 3.30 15.08 -25.88
N LEU A 315 3.32 15.37 -24.58
CA LEU A 315 4.29 14.79 -23.63
C LEU A 315 4.24 13.25 -23.65
N ALA A 316 3.04 12.67 -23.63
CA ALA A 316 2.89 11.21 -23.68
C ALA A 316 3.42 10.65 -25.02
N GLY A 317 3.21 11.33 -26.14
CA GLY A 317 3.71 10.96 -27.46
C GLY A 317 5.24 10.96 -27.51
N GLU A 318 5.87 12.05 -27.08
CA GLU A 318 7.32 12.20 -27.03
C GLU A 318 7.98 11.14 -26.14
N LEU A 319 7.43 10.91 -24.96
CA LEU A 319 7.97 9.90 -24.03
C LEU A 319 7.79 8.47 -24.58
N ARG A 320 6.67 8.13 -25.24
CA ARG A 320 6.48 6.83 -25.90
C ARG A 320 7.54 6.56 -26.96
N GLU A 321 7.78 7.56 -27.82
CA GLU A 321 8.76 7.43 -28.89
C GLU A 321 10.17 7.23 -28.34
N ARG A 322 10.57 8.04 -27.36
CA ARG A 322 11.94 8.08 -26.85
C ARG A 322 12.27 6.94 -25.91
N LEU A 323 11.32 6.53 -25.06
CA LEU A 323 11.53 5.41 -24.11
C LEU A 323 11.38 4.05 -24.81
N GLY A 324 10.51 3.94 -25.83
CA GLY A 324 10.29 2.69 -26.55
C GLY A 324 9.94 1.53 -25.60
N ALA A 325 10.64 0.40 -25.70
CA ALA A 325 10.40 -0.77 -24.88
C ALA A 325 10.89 -0.66 -23.41
N ARG A 326 11.40 0.49 -23.00
CA ARG A 326 11.88 0.72 -21.62
C ARG A 326 10.75 1.00 -20.64
N ALA A 327 9.65 1.58 -21.13
CA ALA A 327 8.49 1.91 -20.32
C ALA A 327 7.21 1.97 -21.18
N ASP A 328 6.08 1.61 -20.57
CA ASP A 328 4.76 1.91 -21.11
C ASP A 328 4.34 3.32 -20.64
N VAL A 329 3.94 4.17 -21.58
CA VAL A 329 3.51 5.53 -21.29
C VAL A 329 2.01 5.66 -21.59
N HIS A 330 1.25 6.10 -20.62
CA HIS A 330 -0.21 6.23 -20.70
C HIS A 330 -0.65 7.67 -20.41
N LEU A 331 -1.70 8.13 -21.07
CA LEU A 331 -2.50 9.18 -20.49
C LEU A 331 -3.21 8.61 -19.25
N VAL A 332 -3.24 9.34 -18.15
CA VAL A 332 -3.92 8.89 -16.93
C VAL A 332 -5.43 8.65 -17.18
N ALA A 333 -6.02 9.42 -18.09
CA ALA A 333 -7.39 9.19 -18.55
C ALA A 333 -7.59 7.82 -19.21
N GLU A 334 -6.57 7.25 -19.88
CA GLU A 334 -6.63 5.88 -20.45
C GLU A 334 -6.65 4.83 -19.33
N LEU A 335 -5.83 5.02 -18.27
CA LEU A 335 -5.81 4.14 -17.10
C LEU A 335 -7.13 4.22 -16.32
N GLU A 336 -7.70 5.41 -16.18
CA GLU A 336 -9.02 5.61 -15.57
C GLU A 336 -10.12 4.91 -16.37
N ALA A 337 -10.18 5.12 -17.70
CA ALA A 337 -11.14 4.46 -18.58
C ALA A 337 -10.99 2.93 -18.57
N GLY A 338 -9.78 2.43 -18.37
CA GLY A 338 -9.46 1.01 -18.15
C GLY A 338 -9.80 0.49 -16.75
N GLY A 339 -10.35 1.32 -15.87
CA GLY A 339 -10.80 0.93 -14.52
C GLY A 339 -9.66 0.69 -13.52
N ARG A 340 -8.42 1.12 -13.80
CA ARG A 340 -7.26 0.85 -12.95
C ARG A 340 -7.38 1.41 -11.53
N PHE A 341 -8.02 2.55 -11.39
CA PHE A 341 -8.24 3.20 -10.08
C PHE A 341 -9.59 2.84 -9.42
N GLY A 342 -10.36 1.94 -10.03
CA GLY A 342 -11.75 1.73 -9.65
C GLY A 342 -12.61 2.98 -9.93
N ALA A 343 -13.61 3.22 -9.07
CA ALA A 343 -14.44 4.43 -9.19
C ALA A 343 -13.68 5.66 -8.70
N VAL A 344 -13.38 6.59 -9.61
CA VAL A 344 -12.60 7.81 -9.30
C VAL A 344 -13.50 8.89 -8.71
N GLY A 345 -13.33 9.13 -7.41
CA GLY A 345 -13.99 10.19 -6.68
C GLY A 345 -13.28 11.56 -6.80
N PRO A 346 -13.91 12.63 -6.27
CA PRO A 346 -13.39 13.99 -6.41
C PRO A 346 -11.97 14.20 -5.83
N ARG A 347 -11.64 13.51 -4.72
CA ARG A 347 -10.33 13.62 -4.08
C ARG A 347 -9.21 13.06 -4.95
N LEU A 348 -9.41 11.87 -5.51
CA LEU A 348 -8.43 11.27 -6.41
C LEU A 348 -8.31 12.10 -7.69
N ARG A 349 -9.44 12.47 -8.30
CA ARG A 349 -9.45 13.29 -9.52
C ARG A 349 -8.66 14.58 -9.41
N ALA A 350 -8.74 15.25 -8.27
CA ALA A 350 -8.02 16.50 -8.02
C ALA A 350 -6.48 16.32 -7.89
N ARG A 351 -6.03 15.08 -7.66
CA ARG A 351 -4.61 14.72 -7.45
C ARG A 351 -3.98 13.99 -8.62
N LEU A 352 -4.80 13.39 -9.50
CA LEU A 352 -4.29 12.66 -10.66
C LEU A 352 -3.58 13.60 -11.64
N ALA A 353 -2.46 13.12 -12.15
CA ALA A 353 -1.67 13.76 -13.18
C ALA A 353 -2.26 13.53 -14.59
N ASP A 354 -1.56 13.99 -15.63
CA ASP A 354 -1.95 13.84 -17.03
C ASP A 354 -1.32 12.60 -17.68
N VAL A 355 -0.07 12.31 -17.35
CA VAL A 355 0.74 11.24 -17.94
C VAL A 355 1.27 10.32 -16.85
N CYS A 356 1.21 9.01 -17.08
CA CYS A 356 1.82 7.98 -16.24
C CYS A 356 2.85 7.19 -17.05
N VAL A 357 4.06 7.04 -16.48
CA VAL A 357 5.16 6.26 -17.08
C VAL A 357 5.38 5.03 -16.19
N LEU A 358 5.17 3.84 -16.76
CA LEU A 358 5.33 2.55 -16.11
C LEU A 358 6.55 1.84 -16.70
N PRO A 359 7.70 1.82 -16.02
CA PRO A 359 8.91 1.17 -16.53
C PRO A 359 8.75 -0.34 -16.65
N ALA A 360 9.50 -0.96 -17.55
CA ALA A 360 9.60 -2.41 -17.66
C ALA A 360 10.05 -3.04 -16.33
N ALA A 361 9.78 -4.33 -16.12
CA ALA A 361 9.85 -5.00 -14.82
C ALA A 361 11.18 -4.82 -14.06
N ASP A 362 12.32 -4.78 -14.77
CA ASP A 362 13.66 -4.69 -14.18
C ASP A 362 14.25 -3.26 -14.16
N ARG A 363 13.43 -2.25 -14.47
CA ARG A 363 13.84 -0.85 -14.62
C ARG A 363 13.13 0.05 -13.64
N MET A 364 13.71 1.23 -13.45
CA MET A 364 13.10 2.38 -12.80
C MET A 364 13.06 3.55 -13.76
N THR A 365 12.10 4.42 -13.62
CA THR A 365 12.04 5.72 -14.33
C THR A 365 11.93 6.82 -13.29
N TRP A 366 12.60 7.95 -13.51
CA TRP A 366 12.49 9.08 -12.58
C TRP A 366 12.72 10.42 -13.29
N LEU A 367 12.34 11.51 -12.63
CA LEU A 367 12.64 12.89 -13.01
C LEU A 367 13.62 13.48 -12.00
N ARG A 368 14.91 13.47 -12.32
CA ARG A 368 16.00 13.86 -11.40
C ARG A 368 15.97 15.34 -11.05
N SER A 369 15.83 16.20 -12.07
CA SER A 369 15.93 17.65 -11.93
C SER A 369 14.86 18.26 -11.02
N ALA A 370 13.66 17.70 -11.02
CA ALA A 370 12.54 18.20 -10.21
C ALA A 370 12.53 17.65 -8.78
N ALA A 371 12.93 16.38 -8.60
CA ALA A 371 12.86 15.69 -7.32
C ALA A 371 14.17 15.71 -6.51
N GLY A 372 15.31 16.05 -7.13
CA GLY A 372 16.62 16.15 -6.45
C GLY A 372 17.18 14.84 -5.90
N VAL A 373 16.54 13.68 -6.18
CA VAL A 373 16.88 12.38 -5.61
C VAL A 373 17.26 11.39 -6.69
N GLU A 374 18.43 10.76 -6.53
CA GLU A 374 18.84 9.63 -7.36
C GLU A 374 18.22 8.34 -6.84
N GLN A 375 17.75 7.48 -7.75
CA GLN A 375 17.22 6.17 -7.43
C GLN A 375 18.35 5.17 -7.16
N ARG A 376 18.35 4.56 -5.98
CA ARG A 376 19.39 3.62 -5.52
C ARG A 376 18.83 2.27 -5.10
N PHE A 377 17.54 2.06 -5.25
CA PHE A 377 16.86 0.85 -4.82
C PHE A 377 17.25 -0.38 -5.67
N ARG A 378 17.21 -1.54 -5.04
CA ARG A 378 17.43 -2.87 -5.66
C ARG A 378 16.14 -3.67 -5.75
N GLY A 379 15.12 -3.30 -5.02
CA GLY A 379 13.74 -3.75 -5.14
C GLY A 379 12.82 -2.56 -5.12
N HIS A 380 11.70 -2.65 -5.84
CA HIS A 380 10.72 -1.58 -5.90
C HIS A 380 9.33 -2.12 -6.27
N HIS A 381 8.32 -1.30 -6.11
CA HIS A 381 6.92 -1.60 -6.35
C HIS A 381 6.18 -0.32 -6.81
N GLY A 382 4.91 -0.42 -7.20
CA GLY A 382 4.07 0.68 -7.68
C GLY A 382 3.50 0.42 -9.07
N GLY A 383 4.21 -0.40 -9.88
CA GLY A 383 3.85 -0.70 -11.26
C GLY A 383 2.73 -1.73 -11.42
N LEU A 384 2.65 -2.29 -12.63
CA LEU A 384 1.63 -3.27 -13.02
C LEU A 384 2.17 -4.70 -13.18
N ASP A 385 3.44 -4.96 -12.86
CA ASP A 385 3.99 -6.32 -12.92
C ASP A 385 3.25 -7.22 -11.93
N PRO A 386 2.92 -8.48 -12.30
CA PRO A 386 2.29 -9.43 -11.38
C PRO A 386 3.05 -9.62 -10.07
N ALA A 387 4.39 -9.48 -10.07
CA ALA A 387 5.19 -9.56 -8.85
C ALA A 387 5.00 -8.37 -7.91
N GLU A 388 4.47 -7.25 -8.40
CA GLU A 388 4.10 -6.07 -7.63
C GLU A 388 2.62 -6.12 -7.21
N THR A 389 1.72 -6.49 -8.14
CA THR A 389 0.26 -6.35 -7.98
C THR A 389 -0.41 -7.57 -7.36
N GLN A 390 0.19 -8.77 -7.44
CA GLN A 390 -0.40 -9.94 -6.82
C GLN A 390 -0.02 -10.03 -5.35
N THR A 391 -1.03 -9.90 -4.51
CA THR A 391 -0.93 -10.11 -3.07
C THR A 391 -1.78 -11.31 -2.64
N TRP A 392 -2.07 -11.46 -1.36
CA TRP A 392 -2.74 -12.63 -0.84
C TRP A 392 -3.68 -12.31 0.31
N LEU A 393 -4.61 -13.21 0.53
CA LEU A 393 -5.43 -13.29 1.72
C LEU A 393 -5.23 -14.66 2.34
N GLY A 394 -4.66 -14.69 3.53
CA GLY A 394 -4.67 -15.83 4.43
C GLY A 394 -5.77 -15.67 5.46
N ALA A 395 -6.52 -16.73 5.76
CA ALA A 395 -7.52 -16.70 6.82
C ALA A 395 -7.40 -17.96 7.67
N LEU A 396 -7.28 -17.80 8.99
CA LEU A 396 -7.11 -18.88 9.95
C LEU A 396 -7.96 -18.63 11.19
N VAL A 397 -8.87 -19.55 11.50
CA VAL A 397 -9.56 -19.56 12.80
C VAL A 397 -8.61 -20.13 13.83
N LEU A 398 -8.36 -19.38 14.89
CA LEU A 398 -7.53 -19.72 16.05
C LEU A 398 -8.39 -20.27 17.19
N GLY A 399 -7.79 -21.09 18.06
CA GLY A 399 -8.43 -21.63 19.28
C GLY A 399 -8.84 -23.08 19.22
#